data_d88b74ed77ce13fb4604da7ef108c81d
#
_entry.id   d88b74ed77ce13fb4604da7ef108c81d
#
_cell.length_a   1.000
_cell.length_b   1.000
_cell.length_c   1.000
_cell.angle_alpha   90.00
_cell.angle_beta   90.00
_cell.angle_gamma   90.00
#
_symmetry.space_group_name_H-M   'P 1'
#
loop_
_entity.id
_entity.type
_entity.pdbx_description
1 polymer ?
#
loop_
_entity_poly.entity_id
_entity_poly.type
_entity_poly.pdbx_seq_one_letter_code
_entity_poly.pdbx_strand_id
1 'polypeptide(L)'
;MDETLDPELTADEIKLLQDLLDEEEQEFSGAGLQRRTFLKQVLAGGAGVLAIQLAGEDNLLAQPAPPGPTAVPPGALNMVQVTFKVNGVSKTLKLDSRMTLLDALRERLALTGAKKGCDHGQCGACTILIDGERVLSCLTLAAGCEGRSVTTIEGLAKNGKLHPVQASFLKNDGFQCGYCTPGQICSAVALLKEAKNGEASYVTKNVRPKGAIQLSGEEIRERMSGNICRCGAYPNIVAAIREVHEGKDAAQAWSFVEQANQSS
;
A
#
# COMPACT_ATOMS: atom_id res chain seq x y z
N MET A 1 -38.32 36.18 -14.93
CA MET A 1 -39.04 36.25 -13.66
C MET A 1 -38.11 35.68 -12.63
N ASP A 2 -37.64 36.55 -12.13
CA ASP A 2 -36.99 37.14 -10.93
C ASP A 2 -35.58 36.64 -10.71
N GLU A 3 -34.65 37.48 -11.14
CA GLU A 3 -33.23 37.46 -10.79
C GLU A 3 -33.12 37.72 -9.30
N THR A 4 -32.68 36.75 -8.57
CA THR A 4 -32.29 36.94 -7.19
C THR A 4 -30.95 37.65 -7.13
N LEU A 5 -30.99 38.86 -6.67
CA LEU A 5 -29.92 39.74 -6.26
C LEU A 5 -28.80 39.01 -5.54
N ASP A 6 -27.57 39.16 -6.01
CA ASP A 6 -26.37 38.95 -5.23
C ASP A 6 -26.43 39.93 -4.05
N PRO A 7 -26.26 39.47 -2.78
CA PRO A 7 -26.17 40.38 -1.67
C PRO A 7 -24.91 41.25 -1.83
N GLU A 8 -25.06 42.53 -1.99
CA GLU A 8 -23.94 43.47 -1.93
C GLU A 8 -23.23 43.31 -0.60
N LEU A 9 -21.93 43.01 -0.68
CA LEU A 9 -21.08 42.84 0.50
C LEU A 9 -21.14 44.10 1.36
N THR A 10 -21.25 43.93 2.67
CA THR A 10 -21.21 45.04 3.64
C THR A 10 -19.82 45.67 3.67
N ALA A 11 -19.75 46.94 4.13
CA ALA A 11 -18.47 47.65 4.23
C ALA A 11 -17.44 46.91 5.11
N ASP A 12 -17.90 46.16 6.11
CA ASP A 12 -17.05 45.40 7.02
C ASP A 12 -16.54 44.11 6.32
N GLU A 13 -17.34 43.48 5.47
CA GLU A 13 -16.93 42.32 4.69
C GLU A 13 -15.93 42.68 3.59
N ILE A 14 -16.11 43.85 2.94
CA ILE A 14 -15.15 44.38 1.96
C ILE A 14 -13.81 44.66 2.63
N LYS A 15 -13.82 45.24 3.84
CA LYS A 15 -12.61 45.51 4.59
C LYS A 15 -11.88 44.25 5.01
N LEU A 16 -12.61 43.24 5.47
CA LEU A 16 -12.04 41.93 5.81
C LEU A 16 -11.40 41.23 4.61
N LEU A 17 -12.03 41.33 3.43
CA LEU A 17 -11.48 40.81 2.20
C LEU A 17 -10.21 41.55 1.74
N GLN A 18 -10.17 42.87 1.93
CA GLN A 18 -8.99 43.67 1.63
C GLN A 18 -7.82 43.33 2.57
N ASP A 19 -8.07 43.21 3.88
CA ASP A 19 -7.04 42.81 4.86
C ASP A 19 -6.47 41.40 4.53
N LEU A 20 -7.31 40.44 4.11
CA LEU A 20 -6.86 39.10 3.67
C LEU A 20 -6.03 39.14 2.38
N LEU A 21 -6.39 39.98 1.42
CA LEU A 21 -5.63 40.12 0.18
C LEU A 21 -4.27 40.78 0.41
N ASP A 22 -4.20 41.75 1.32
CA ASP A 22 -2.95 42.40 1.68
C ASP A 22 -2.00 41.45 2.43
N GLU A 23 -2.52 40.53 3.27
CA GLU A 23 -1.73 39.49 3.90
C GLU A 23 -1.17 38.47 2.87
N GLU A 24 -1.98 38.02 1.88
CA GLU A 24 -1.51 37.14 0.82
C GLU A 24 -0.45 37.81 -0.07
N GLU A 25 -0.60 39.09 -0.41
CA GLU A 25 0.41 39.83 -1.20
C GLU A 25 1.74 39.98 -0.44
N GLN A 26 1.71 40.17 0.87
CA GLN A 26 2.91 40.25 1.70
C GLN A 26 3.64 38.90 1.80
N GLU A 27 2.92 37.77 1.99
CA GLU A 27 3.51 36.43 1.96
C GLU A 27 4.11 36.08 0.60
N PHE A 28 3.43 36.41 -0.50
CA PHE A 28 3.90 36.11 -1.85
C PHE A 28 5.14 36.95 -2.24
N SER A 29 5.23 38.20 -1.80
CA SER A 29 6.39 39.07 -2.07
C SER A 29 7.63 38.61 -1.32
N GLY A 30 7.49 38.17 -0.07
CA GLY A 30 8.57 37.62 0.75
C GLY A 30 9.17 36.33 0.20
N ALA A 31 8.33 35.38 -0.26
CA ALA A 31 8.76 34.11 -0.84
C ALA A 31 9.47 34.30 -2.20
N GLY A 32 9.01 35.26 -3.00
CA GLY A 32 9.63 35.59 -4.29
C GLY A 32 11.03 36.20 -4.15
N LEU A 33 11.24 37.03 -3.17
CA LEU A 33 12.56 37.64 -2.85
C LEU A 33 13.56 36.58 -2.35
N GLN A 34 13.15 35.66 -1.51
CA GLN A 34 13.99 34.56 -1.02
C GLN A 34 14.46 33.63 -2.15
N ARG A 35 13.58 33.28 -3.09
CA ARG A 35 13.91 32.44 -4.25
C ARG A 35 14.92 33.14 -5.18
N ARG A 36 14.74 34.44 -5.45
CA ARG A 36 15.67 35.23 -6.28
C ARG A 36 17.04 35.39 -5.62
N THR A 37 17.06 35.60 -4.32
CA THR A 37 18.31 35.68 -3.53
C THR A 37 19.02 34.35 -3.50
N PHE A 38 18.31 33.25 -3.30
CA PHE A 38 18.86 31.89 -3.37
C PHE A 38 19.47 31.58 -4.75
N LEU A 39 18.77 31.88 -5.84
CA LEU A 39 19.28 31.67 -7.19
C LEU A 39 20.53 32.52 -7.48
N LYS A 40 20.58 33.78 -7.02
CA LYS A 40 21.77 34.60 -7.14
C LYS A 40 22.98 34.05 -6.36
N GLN A 41 22.74 33.50 -5.16
CA GLN A 41 23.77 32.88 -4.34
C GLN A 41 24.30 31.59 -4.98
N VAL A 42 23.42 30.76 -5.53
CA VAL A 42 23.78 29.52 -6.25
C VAL A 42 24.62 29.84 -7.50
N LEU A 43 24.18 30.85 -8.30
CA LEU A 43 24.92 31.29 -9.47
C LEU A 43 26.27 31.90 -9.12
N ALA A 44 26.37 32.72 -8.08
CA ALA A 44 27.62 33.29 -7.62
C ALA A 44 28.57 32.21 -7.06
N GLY A 45 28.07 31.24 -6.32
CA GLY A 45 28.81 30.08 -5.81
C GLY A 45 29.29 29.18 -6.95
N GLY A 46 28.43 28.89 -7.92
CA GLY A 46 28.78 28.09 -9.10
C GLY A 46 29.83 28.74 -9.99
N ALA A 47 29.76 30.05 -10.17
CA ALA A 47 30.80 30.80 -10.89
C ALA A 47 32.16 30.77 -10.17
N GLY A 48 32.14 30.83 -8.83
CA GLY A 48 33.38 30.70 -8.02
C GLY A 48 34.03 29.33 -8.17
N VAL A 49 33.27 28.24 -8.14
CA VAL A 49 33.80 26.89 -8.35
C VAL A 49 34.32 26.70 -9.76
N LEU A 50 33.63 27.24 -10.78
CA LEU A 50 34.11 27.18 -12.15
C LEU A 50 35.38 28.00 -12.36
N ALA A 51 35.52 29.19 -11.72
CA ALA A 51 36.73 30.02 -11.77
C ALA A 51 37.94 29.32 -11.11
N ILE A 52 37.72 28.60 -10.01
CA ILE A 52 38.75 27.80 -9.35
C ILE A 52 39.18 26.62 -10.24
N GLN A 53 38.26 25.99 -10.98
CA GLN A 53 38.57 24.93 -11.93
C GLN A 53 39.34 25.44 -13.17
N LEU A 54 39.05 26.66 -13.61
CA LEU A 54 39.70 27.25 -14.78
C LEU A 54 41.06 27.94 -14.45
N ALA A 55 41.29 28.33 -13.18
CA ALA A 55 42.54 28.97 -12.73
C ALA A 55 43.57 28.01 -12.12
N GLY A 56 43.19 26.77 -11.89
CA GLY A 56 44.04 25.72 -11.32
C GLY A 56 44.61 24.83 -12.41
N GLU A 57 45.70 25.28 -13.03
CA GLU A 57 46.60 24.32 -13.66
C GLU A 57 47.16 23.40 -12.57
N ASP A 58 46.97 22.10 -12.81
CA ASP A 58 47.73 20.99 -12.27
C ASP A 58 47.91 20.87 -10.74
N ASN A 59 47.27 19.86 -10.16
CA ASN A 59 47.68 19.15 -8.94
C ASN A 59 47.12 19.52 -7.58
N LEU A 60 46.00 20.22 -7.42
CA LEU A 60 45.45 20.39 -6.07
C LEU A 60 44.26 19.47 -5.71
N LEU A 61 43.63 18.78 -6.69
CA LEU A 61 42.45 17.88 -6.42
C LEU A 61 42.64 16.45 -6.94
N ALA A 62 43.78 16.10 -7.50
CA ALA A 62 44.02 14.76 -8.04
C ALA A 62 45.20 14.06 -7.34
N GLN A 63 45.25 14.09 -6.02
CA GLN A 63 45.93 12.98 -5.35
C GLN A 63 44.95 11.81 -5.43
N PRO A 64 45.30 10.70 -6.15
CA PRO A 64 44.52 9.49 -6.05
C PRO A 64 44.47 9.13 -4.57
N ALA A 65 43.28 9.10 -4.00
CA ALA A 65 43.08 8.59 -2.65
C ALA A 65 43.84 7.24 -2.57
N PRO A 66 44.65 7.01 -1.50
CA PRO A 66 45.31 5.73 -1.34
C PRO A 66 44.24 4.64 -1.57
N PRO A 67 44.56 3.54 -2.30
CA PRO A 67 43.59 2.48 -2.53
C PRO A 67 43.07 2.06 -1.17
N GLY A 68 41.86 2.54 -0.86
CA GLY A 68 41.12 2.09 0.32
C GLY A 68 41.00 0.58 0.20
N PRO A 69 40.81 -0.15 1.32
CA PRO A 69 40.60 -1.57 1.28
C PRO A 69 39.55 -1.82 0.19
N THR A 70 39.90 -2.66 -0.79
CA THR A 70 39.06 -2.96 -1.97
C THR A 70 37.63 -3.10 -1.51
N ALA A 71 36.81 -2.07 -1.79
CA ALA A 71 35.46 -2.03 -1.35
C ALA A 71 34.76 -3.25 -1.98
N VAL A 72 34.42 -4.22 -1.17
CA VAL A 72 33.63 -5.35 -1.61
C VAL A 72 32.37 -4.75 -2.24
N PRO A 73 32.02 -5.11 -3.47
CA PRO A 73 30.89 -4.50 -4.16
C PRO A 73 29.68 -4.49 -3.23
N PRO A 74 28.93 -3.37 -3.12
CA PRO A 74 27.76 -3.30 -2.26
C PRO A 74 26.84 -4.47 -2.58
N GLY A 75 26.57 -5.34 -1.61
CA GLY A 75 25.72 -6.53 -1.77
C GLY A 75 26.44 -7.88 -1.84
N ALA A 76 27.73 -7.95 -2.15
CA ALA A 76 28.44 -9.26 -2.24
C ALA A 76 28.53 -9.99 -0.89
N LEU A 77 28.63 -9.26 0.22
CA LEU A 77 28.74 -9.83 1.59
C LEU A 77 27.42 -10.40 2.13
N ASN A 78 26.28 -9.97 1.61
CA ASN A 78 24.97 -10.33 2.15
C ASN A 78 24.18 -11.29 1.24
N MET A 79 24.83 -11.83 0.21
CA MET A 79 24.17 -12.76 -0.72
C MET A 79 23.95 -14.11 -0.07
N VAL A 80 22.71 -14.54 -0.04
CA VAL A 80 22.27 -15.85 0.45
C VAL A 80 21.55 -16.59 -0.65
N GLN A 81 21.63 -17.90 -0.63
CA GLN A 81 20.82 -18.78 -1.49
C GLN A 81 19.64 -19.27 -0.66
N VAL A 82 18.44 -19.08 -1.16
CA VAL A 82 17.19 -19.45 -0.48
C VAL A 82 16.32 -20.27 -1.41
N THR A 83 15.79 -21.39 -0.91
CA THR A 83 14.89 -22.27 -1.65
C THR A 83 13.54 -22.35 -0.95
N PHE A 84 12.47 -21.97 -1.64
CA PHE A 84 11.10 -22.06 -1.14
C PHE A 84 10.13 -22.39 -2.27
N LYS A 85 8.93 -22.85 -1.92
CA LYS A 85 7.89 -23.11 -2.91
C LYS A 85 7.08 -21.85 -3.18
N VAL A 86 6.86 -21.53 -4.46
CA VAL A 86 5.97 -20.43 -4.88
C VAL A 86 4.90 -21.01 -5.78
N ASN A 87 3.65 -20.90 -5.37
CA ASN A 87 2.49 -21.42 -6.09
C ASN A 87 2.64 -22.91 -6.45
N GLY A 88 3.22 -23.68 -5.51
CA GLY A 88 3.46 -25.12 -5.68
C GLY A 88 4.77 -25.49 -6.41
N VAL A 89 5.50 -24.52 -6.98
CA VAL A 89 6.75 -24.75 -7.70
C VAL A 89 7.94 -24.35 -6.83
N SER A 90 8.91 -25.25 -6.66
CA SER A 90 10.16 -24.95 -5.96
C SER A 90 10.99 -23.93 -6.73
N LYS A 91 11.45 -22.90 -6.07
CA LYS A 91 12.29 -21.82 -6.60
C LYS A 91 13.52 -21.64 -5.71
N THR A 92 14.70 -21.62 -6.32
CA THR A 92 15.96 -21.30 -5.66
C THR A 92 16.45 -19.95 -6.16
N LEU A 93 16.63 -19.02 -5.26
CA LEU A 93 17.06 -17.65 -5.57
C LEU A 93 18.35 -17.33 -4.83
N LYS A 94 19.26 -16.66 -5.52
CA LYS A 94 20.41 -16.00 -4.92
C LYS A 94 20.08 -14.51 -4.79
N LEU A 95 19.97 -14.02 -3.58
CA LEU A 95 19.49 -12.67 -3.27
C LEU A 95 20.19 -12.08 -2.04
N ASP A 96 20.08 -10.77 -1.88
CA ASP A 96 20.54 -10.10 -0.65
C ASP A 96 19.64 -10.53 0.52
N SER A 97 20.24 -10.90 1.66
CA SER A 97 19.49 -11.36 2.85
C SER A 97 18.51 -10.32 3.39
N ARG A 98 18.67 -9.05 3.02
CA ARG A 98 17.77 -7.94 3.40
C ARG A 98 16.60 -7.74 2.43
N MET A 99 16.59 -8.46 1.30
CA MET A 99 15.52 -8.35 0.30
C MET A 99 14.18 -8.78 0.88
N THR A 100 13.15 -7.95 0.71
CA THR A 100 11.79 -8.30 1.11
C THR A 100 11.24 -9.41 0.21
N LEU A 101 10.31 -10.20 0.74
CA LEU A 101 9.63 -11.21 -0.06
C LEU A 101 8.83 -10.57 -1.21
N LEU A 102 8.25 -9.38 -0.98
CA LEU A 102 7.57 -8.61 -2.01
C LEU A 102 8.48 -8.32 -3.21
N ASP A 103 9.68 -7.82 -2.94
CA ASP A 103 10.65 -7.51 -4.00
C ASP A 103 11.15 -8.78 -4.70
N ALA A 104 11.40 -9.85 -3.94
CA ALA A 104 11.79 -11.13 -4.51
C ALA A 104 10.72 -11.69 -5.48
N LEU A 105 9.44 -11.62 -5.09
CA LEU A 105 8.31 -12.05 -5.93
C LEU A 105 8.20 -11.20 -7.18
N ARG A 106 8.24 -9.87 -7.06
CA ARG A 106 8.02 -8.93 -8.15
C ARG A 106 9.21 -8.82 -9.11
N GLU A 107 10.42 -8.63 -8.53
CA GLU A 107 11.63 -8.28 -9.31
C GLU A 107 12.40 -9.53 -9.79
N ARG A 108 12.33 -10.64 -9.05
CA ARG A 108 13.08 -11.85 -9.38
C ARG A 108 12.21 -12.94 -10.03
N LEU A 109 10.95 -13.01 -9.66
CA LEU A 109 10.04 -14.05 -10.15
C LEU A 109 8.95 -13.51 -11.10
N ALA A 110 8.92 -12.20 -11.36
CA ALA A 110 7.93 -11.51 -12.19
C ALA A 110 6.47 -11.75 -11.75
N LEU A 111 6.24 -12.09 -10.48
CA LEU A 111 4.92 -12.25 -9.88
C LEU A 111 4.44 -10.89 -9.36
N THR A 112 3.80 -10.13 -10.21
CA THR A 112 3.43 -8.72 -9.95
C THR A 112 2.05 -8.54 -9.32
N GLY A 113 1.33 -9.64 -9.03
CA GLY A 113 0.00 -9.61 -8.42
C GLY A 113 0.00 -8.95 -7.05
N ALA A 114 0.89 -9.35 -6.14
CA ALA A 114 1.10 -8.62 -4.88
C ALA A 114 1.66 -7.22 -5.16
N LYS A 115 1.05 -6.18 -4.58
CA LYS A 115 1.34 -4.78 -4.91
C LYS A 115 2.15 -4.08 -3.81
N LYS A 116 3.10 -3.24 -4.25
CA LYS A 116 3.86 -2.34 -3.38
C LYS A 116 3.08 -1.02 -3.26
N GLY A 117 2.21 -0.91 -2.24
CA GLY A 117 1.44 0.32 -1.97
C GLY A 117 2.19 1.26 -1.03
N CYS A 118 2.39 0.85 0.23
CA CYS A 118 3.05 1.67 1.25
C CYS A 118 4.48 1.25 1.56
N ASP A 119 4.84 -0.02 1.31
CA ASP A 119 6.15 -0.63 1.61
C ASP A 119 6.57 -0.62 3.10
N HIS A 120 5.61 -0.42 4.01
CA HIS A 120 5.85 -0.37 5.46
C HIS A 120 4.69 -0.97 6.27
N GLY A 121 3.93 -1.92 5.69
CA GLY A 121 2.98 -2.76 6.43
C GLY A 121 1.61 -2.16 6.71
N GLN A 122 1.26 -0.96 6.21
CA GLN A 122 0.03 -0.28 6.59
C GLN A 122 -1.17 -0.55 5.66
N CYS A 123 -0.95 -0.81 4.38
CA CYS A 123 -2.04 -0.82 3.40
C CYS A 123 -2.58 -2.21 3.04
N GLY A 124 -1.87 -3.28 3.33
CA GLY A 124 -2.29 -4.65 3.02
C GLY A 124 -2.27 -5.04 1.54
N ALA A 125 -1.89 -4.16 0.61
CA ALA A 125 -1.88 -4.45 -0.83
C ALA A 125 -0.88 -5.55 -1.22
N CYS A 126 0.11 -5.81 -0.38
CA CYS A 126 1.14 -6.83 -0.54
C CYS A 126 0.81 -8.15 0.18
N THR A 127 -0.40 -8.31 0.73
CA THR A 127 -0.78 -9.52 1.44
C THR A 127 -0.71 -10.75 0.53
N ILE A 128 -0.05 -11.79 1.00
CA ILE A 128 0.08 -13.13 0.41
C ILE A 128 -0.12 -14.18 1.49
N LEU A 129 -0.05 -15.45 1.12
CA LEU A 129 -0.14 -16.56 2.08
C LEU A 129 1.22 -17.27 2.18
N ILE A 130 1.68 -17.51 3.42
CA ILE A 130 2.81 -18.39 3.69
C ILE A 130 2.31 -19.53 4.57
N ASP A 131 2.41 -20.76 4.07
CA ASP A 131 1.87 -21.96 4.72
C ASP A 131 0.36 -21.86 5.01
N GLY A 132 -0.34 -21.04 4.21
CA GLY A 132 -1.77 -20.78 4.33
C GLY A 132 -2.16 -19.70 5.34
N GLU A 133 -1.20 -19.00 5.91
CA GLU A 133 -1.38 -17.86 6.83
C GLU A 133 -1.11 -16.55 6.08
N ARG A 134 -1.94 -15.53 6.30
CA ARG A 134 -1.74 -14.22 5.65
C ARG A 134 -0.57 -13.47 6.27
N VAL A 135 0.29 -12.94 5.40
CA VAL A 135 1.43 -12.12 5.80
C VAL A 135 1.59 -10.92 4.89
N LEU A 136 2.21 -9.86 5.40
CA LEU A 136 2.59 -8.69 4.63
C LEU A 136 3.97 -8.91 4.01
N SER A 137 4.03 -9.19 2.71
CA SER A 137 5.29 -9.53 2.05
C SER A 137 6.32 -8.39 2.02
N CYS A 138 5.88 -7.12 2.18
CA CYS A 138 6.80 -5.98 2.31
C CYS A 138 7.56 -5.95 3.66
N LEU A 139 7.04 -6.64 4.70
CA LEU A 139 7.68 -6.77 6.01
C LEU A 139 8.29 -8.15 6.23
N THR A 140 8.20 -9.04 5.26
CA THR A 140 8.75 -10.40 5.34
C THR A 140 10.04 -10.46 4.54
N LEU A 141 11.13 -10.93 5.13
CA LEU A 141 12.37 -11.15 4.40
C LEU A 141 12.27 -12.43 3.56
N ALA A 142 12.72 -12.38 2.31
CA ALA A 142 12.72 -13.55 1.44
C ALA A 142 13.61 -14.67 2.01
N ALA A 143 14.72 -14.31 2.66
CA ALA A 143 15.60 -15.26 3.35
C ALA A 143 14.90 -16.05 4.47
N GLY A 144 13.88 -15.46 5.12
CA GLY A 144 13.08 -16.12 6.14
C GLY A 144 12.06 -17.14 5.61
N CYS A 145 11.96 -17.28 4.28
CA CYS A 145 11.02 -18.21 3.63
C CYS A 145 11.65 -19.56 3.25
N GLU A 146 12.90 -19.82 3.66
CA GLU A 146 13.56 -21.11 3.37
C GLU A 146 12.66 -22.31 3.75
N GLY A 147 12.44 -23.22 2.81
CA GLY A 147 11.60 -24.42 2.96
C GLY A 147 10.08 -24.16 3.03
N ARG A 148 9.62 -22.93 3.09
CA ARG A 148 8.20 -22.58 3.25
C ARG A 148 7.43 -22.59 1.93
N SER A 149 6.10 -22.59 2.02
CA SER A 149 5.20 -22.54 0.88
C SER A 149 4.51 -21.18 0.78
N VAL A 150 4.88 -20.44 -0.25
CA VAL A 150 4.33 -19.10 -0.56
C VAL A 150 3.23 -19.26 -1.61
N THR A 151 2.05 -18.73 -1.36
CA THR A 151 0.96 -18.66 -2.33
C THR A 151 0.60 -17.19 -2.57
N THR A 152 0.69 -16.78 -3.82
CA THR A 152 0.29 -15.44 -4.29
C THR A 152 -1.07 -15.52 -4.99
N ILE A 153 -1.62 -14.37 -5.37
CA ILE A 153 -2.91 -14.30 -6.09
C ILE A 153 -2.90 -15.16 -7.37
N GLU A 154 -1.74 -15.25 -8.05
CA GLU A 154 -1.57 -16.03 -9.26
C GLU A 154 -1.67 -17.53 -9.01
N GLY A 155 -1.41 -17.99 -7.78
CA GLY A 155 -1.47 -19.39 -7.39
C GLY A 155 -2.79 -19.86 -6.80
N LEU A 156 -3.77 -18.97 -6.62
CA LEU A 156 -5.08 -19.33 -6.08
C LEU A 156 -5.97 -20.03 -7.10
N ALA A 157 -5.98 -19.57 -8.34
CA ALA A 157 -6.68 -20.25 -9.43
C ALA A 157 -5.95 -21.55 -9.77
N LYS A 158 -6.70 -22.63 -10.01
CA LYS A 158 -6.15 -23.95 -10.34
C LYS A 158 -6.83 -24.52 -11.58
N ASN A 159 -6.06 -25.07 -12.49
CA ASN A 159 -6.58 -25.72 -13.70
C ASN A 159 -7.57 -24.83 -14.49
N GLY A 160 -7.27 -23.54 -14.61
CA GLY A 160 -8.13 -22.57 -15.32
C GLY A 160 -9.43 -22.19 -14.57
N LYS A 161 -9.64 -22.69 -13.34
CA LYS A 161 -10.80 -22.34 -12.51
C LYS A 161 -10.39 -21.36 -11.43
N LEU A 162 -11.15 -20.27 -11.33
CA LEU A 162 -10.97 -19.29 -10.27
C LEU A 162 -11.24 -19.91 -8.89
N HIS A 163 -10.52 -19.44 -7.89
CA HIS A 163 -10.86 -19.72 -6.50
C HIS A 163 -12.23 -19.11 -6.16
N PRO A 164 -13.08 -19.74 -5.31
CA PRO A 164 -14.41 -19.22 -4.99
C PRO A 164 -14.40 -17.74 -4.57
N VAL A 165 -13.42 -17.30 -3.80
CA VAL A 165 -13.26 -15.89 -3.42
C VAL A 165 -13.00 -15.01 -4.64
N GLN A 166 -12.16 -15.45 -5.59
CA GLN A 166 -11.91 -14.68 -6.83
C GLN A 166 -13.19 -14.53 -7.66
N ALA A 167 -13.95 -15.62 -7.82
CA ALA A 167 -15.21 -15.62 -8.54
C ALA A 167 -16.25 -14.69 -7.89
N SER A 168 -16.36 -14.75 -6.55
CA SER A 168 -17.28 -13.90 -5.80
C SER A 168 -16.89 -12.43 -5.83
N PHE A 169 -15.59 -12.09 -5.84
CA PHE A 169 -15.12 -10.71 -6.02
C PHE A 169 -15.50 -10.16 -7.41
N LEU A 170 -15.44 -10.96 -8.46
CA LEU A 170 -15.92 -10.58 -9.80
C LEU A 170 -17.43 -10.37 -9.81
N LYS A 171 -18.19 -11.27 -9.22
CA LYS A 171 -19.65 -11.24 -9.20
C LYS A 171 -20.21 -10.04 -8.42
N ASN A 172 -19.56 -9.68 -7.31
CA ASN A 172 -19.99 -8.62 -6.40
C ASN A 172 -19.29 -7.27 -6.67
N ASP A 173 -18.56 -7.12 -7.76
CA ASP A 173 -17.76 -5.92 -8.05
C ASP A 173 -16.86 -5.52 -6.84
N GLY A 174 -16.22 -6.50 -6.20
CA GLY A 174 -15.37 -6.31 -5.02
C GLY A 174 -14.10 -5.48 -5.27
N PHE A 175 -14.04 -4.74 -6.37
CA PHE A 175 -12.93 -3.89 -6.76
C PHE A 175 -13.37 -2.80 -7.74
N GLN A 176 -12.55 -1.72 -7.87
CA GLN A 176 -12.68 -0.72 -8.93
C GLN A 176 -11.35 -0.63 -9.69
N CYS A 177 -10.33 0.09 -9.15
CA CYS A 177 -9.03 0.17 -9.82
C CYS A 177 -8.23 -1.14 -9.82
N GLY A 178 -8.59 -2.11 -9.00
CA GLY A 178 -7.95 -3.42 -8.91
C GLY A 178 -6.62 -3.47 -8.16
N TYR A 179 -6.05 -2.33 -7.74
CA TYR A 179 -4.72 -2.29 -7.15
C TYR A 179 -4.61 -3.05 -5.82
N CYS A 180 -5.56 -2.88 -4.90
CA CYS A 180 -5.58 -3.58 -3.62
C CYS A 180 -6.16 -5.00 -3.71
N THR A 181 -6.81 -5.35 -4.82
CA THR A 181 -7.60 -6.57 -4.97
C THR A 181 -6.83 -7.86 -4.71
N PRO A 182 -5.59 -8.05 -5.19
CA PRO A 182 -4.82 -9.25 -4.87
C PRO A 182 -4.62 -9.45 -3.37
N GLY A 183 -4.28 -8.38 -2.64
CA GLY A 183 -4.13 -8.41 -1.20
C GLY A 183 -5.45 -8.67 -0.48
N GLN A 184 -6.55 -8.05 -0.92
CA GLN A 184 -7.90 -8.27 -0.39
C GLN A 184 -8.32 -9.74 -0.54
N ILE A 185 -8.12 -10.34 -1.72
CA ILE A 185 -8.46 -11.74 -1.98
C ILE A 185 -7.63 -12.69 -1.13
N CYS A 186 -6.30 -12.48 -1.04
CA CYS A 186 -5.44 -13.30 -0.18
C CYS A 186 -5.85 -13.22 1.29
N SER A 187 -6.16 -12.01 1.78
CA SER A 187 -6.67 -11.81 3.15
C SER A 187 -8.02 -12.50 3.36
N ALA A 188 -8.93 -12.42 2.38
CA ALA A 188 -10.24 -13.08 2.46
C ALA A 188 -10.12 -14.61 2.51
N VAL A 189 -9.20 -15.20 1.74
CA VAL A 189 -8.93 -16.65 1.77
C VAL A 189 -8.44 -17.08 3.15
N ALA A 190 -7.50 -16.32 3.75
CA ALA A 190 -7.01 -16.60 5.10
C ALA A 190 -8.09 -16.41 6.16
N LEU A 191 -8.86 -15.32 6.09
CA LEU A 191 -9.97 -15.02 6.99
C LEU A 191 -10.98 -16.16 7.08
N LEU A 192 -11.35 -16.73 5.93
CA LEU A 192 -12.28 -17.87 5.89
C LEU A 192 -11.70 -19.11 6.58
N LYS A 193 -10.39 -19.35 6.44
CA LYS A 193 -9.69 -20.43 7.15
C LYS A 193 -9.62 -20.16 8.65
N GLU A 194 -9.25 -18.93 9.05
CA GLU A 194 -9.18 -18.49 10.45
C GLU A 194 -10.55 -18.67 11.15
N ALA A 195 -11.63 -18.21 10.53
CA ALA A 195 -12.98 -18.37 11.07
C ALA A 195 -13.38 -19.86 11.22
N LYS A 196 -13.03 -20.67 10.23
CA LYS A 196 -13.27 -22.13 10.28
C LYS A 196 -12.48 -22.79 11.42
N ASN A 197 -11.28 -22.34 11.68
CA ASN A 197 -10.42 -22.83 12.78
C ASN A 197 -10.88 -22.33 14.15
N GLY A 198 -11.83 -21.40 14.23
CA GLY A 198 -12.26 -20.80 15.51
C GLY A 198 -11.29 -19.73 16.05
N GLU A 199 -10.50 -19.09 15.18
CA GLU A 199 -9.57 -18.03 15.60
C GLU A 199 -10.33 -16.73 15.85
N ALA A 200 -10.30 -16.23 17.09
CA ALA A 200 -11.03 -15.04 17.51
C ALA A 200 -10.46 -13.76 16.89
N SER A 201 -11.33 -12.78 16.62
CA SER A 201 -11.00 -11.40 16.28
C SER A 201 -11.32 -10.46 17.47
N TYR A 202 -11.05 -9.16 17.32
CA TYR A 202 -11.37 -8.17 18.35
C TYR A 202 -12.87 -8.04 18.64
N VAL A 203 -13.74 -8.35 17.68
CA VAL A 203 -15.21 -8.27 17.83
C VAL A 203 -15.83 -9.62 18.21
N THR A 204 -15.06 -10.69 18.26
CA THR A 204 -15.54 -12.01 18.63
C THR A 204 -15.94 -12.04 20.10
N LYS A 205 -17.23 -12.24 20.40
CA LYS A 205 -17.77 -12.21 21.77
C LYS A 205 -17.13 -13.25 22.69
N ASN A 206 -16.84 -14.44 22.16
CA ASN A 206 -16.20 -15.51 22.92
C ASN A 206 -14.82 -15.78 22.31
N VAL A 207 -13.76 -15.37 23.00
CA VAL A 207 -12.36 -15.55 22.58
C VAL A 207 -11.84 -16.99 22.64
N ARG A 208 -12.65 -17.92 23.21
CA ARG A 208 -12.37 -19.35 23.24
C ARG A 208 -13.56 -20.14 22.64
N PRO A 209 -13.85 -19.95 21.35
CA PRO A 209 -14.96 -20.63 20.72
C PRO A 209 -14.71 -22.14 20.64
N LYS A 210 -15.76 -22.94 20.80
CA LYS A 210 -15.70 -24.40 20.61
C LYS A 210 -16.04 -24.77 19.17
N GLY A 211 -15.33 -24.22 18.19
CA GLY A 211 -15.58 -24.50 16.76
C GLY A 211 -15.53 -23.26 15.89
N ALA A 212 -16.02 -23.38 14.67
CA ALA A 212 -15.99 -22.31 13.70
C ALA A 212 -16.73 -21.05 14.16
N ILE A 213 -16.20 -19.89 13.84
CA ILE A 213 -16.82 -18.59 14.10
C ILE A 213 -17.74 -18.24 12.92
N GLN A 214 -18.96 -17.80 13.25
CA GLN A 214 -19.87 -17.26 12.26
C GLN A 214 -19.40 -15.86 11.84
N LEU A 215 -19.22 -15.68 10.54
CA LEU A 215 -18.74 -14.41 9.98
C LEU A 215 -19.92 -13.44 9.79
N SER A 216 -20.22 -12.64 10.80
CA SER A 216 -21.08 -11.47 10.63
C SER A 216 -20.39 -10.41 9.75
N GLY A 217 -21.16 -9.43 9.26
CA GLY A 217 -20.56 -8.31 8.53
C GLY A 217 -19.55 -7.51 9.36
N GLU A 218 -19.69 -7.48 10.68
CA GLU A 218 -18.75 -6.87 11.62
C GLU A 218 -17.45 -7.68 11.73
N GLU A 219 -17.55 -8.99 11.91
CA GLU A 219 -16.42 -9.92 11.92
C GLU A 219 -15.60 -9.82 10.62
N ILE A 220 -16.27 -9.75 9.46
CA ILE A 220 -15.60 -9.61 8.17
C ILE A 220 -14.87 -8.27 8.10
N ARG A 221 -15.53 -7.16 8.45
CA ARG A 221 -14.90 -5.82 8.42
C ARG A 221 -13.68 -5.74 9.34
N GLU A 222 -13.80 -6.28 10.55
CA GLU A 222 -12.69 -6.31 11.50
C GLU A 222 -11.49 -7.08 10.94
N ARG A 223 -11.71 -8.30 10.47
CA ARG A 223 -10.65 -9.16 9.93
C ARG A 223 -10.02 -8.61 8.65
N MET A 224 -10.73 -7.76 7.92
CA MET A 224 -10.26 -7.11 6.69
C MET A 224 -9.71 -5.70 6.92
N SER A 225 -9.72 -5.17 8.15
CA SER A 225 -9.35 -3.79 8.48
C SER A 225 -7.92 -3.41 8.07
N GLY A 226 -7.00 -4.39 8.02
CA GLY A 226 -5.61 -4.21 7.56
C GLY A 226 -5.45 -4.06 6.04
N ASN A 227 -6.53 -4.18 5.24
CA ASN A 227 -6.47 -4.09 3.78
C ASN A 227 -7.23 -2.85 3.29
N ILE A 228 -6.49 -1.80 2.91
CA ILE A 228 -7.06 -0.51 2.52
C ILE A 228 -7.47 -0.52 1.04
N CYS A 229 -8.70 -0.04 0.78
CA CYS A 229 -9.21 0.21 -0.57
C CYS A 229 -9.50 1.71 -0.76
N ARG A 230 -8.67 2.43 -1.52
CA ARG A 230 -8.85 3.87 -1.75
C ARG A 230 -10.11 4.19 -2.56
N CYS A 231 -10.59 3.25 -3.39
CA CYS A 231 -11.82 3.40 -4.16
C CYS A 231 -13.09 3.16 -3.32
N GLY A 232 -12.96 2.66 -2.09
CA GLY A 232 -14.10 2.46 -1.19
C GLY A 232 -14.97 1.24 -1.50
N ALA A 233 -14.47 0.22 -2.19
CA ALA A 233 -15.24 -0.98 -2.55
C ALA A 233 -15.55 -1.91 -1.34
N TYR A 234 -15.46 -1.42 -0.10
CA TYR A 234 -15.62 -2.22 1.11
C TYR A 234 -16.96 -2.95 1.22
N PRO A 235 -18.13 -2.34 0.91
CA PRO A 235 -19.41 -3.05 0.98
C PRO A 235 -19.43 -4.28 0.06
N ASN A 236 -18.90 -4.14 -1.14
CA ASN A 236 -18.83 -5.18 -2.16
C ASN A 236 -17.86 -6.30 -1.75
N ILE A 237 -16.70 -5.93 -1.17
CA ILE A 237 -15.72 -6.88 -0.61
C ILE A 237 -16.37 -7.71 0.51
N VAL A 238 -17.09 -7.05 1.43
CA VAL A 238 -17.80 -7.74 2.52
C VAL A 238 -18.89 -8.67 1.97
N ALA A 239 -19.65 -8.24 0.96
CA ALA A 239 -20.67 -9.06 0.29
C ALA A 239 -20.03 -10.29 -0.36
N ALA A 240 -18.91 -10.11 -1.09
CA ALA A 240 -18.20 -11.21 -1.72
C ALA A 240 -17.69 -12.25 -0.71
N ILE A 241 -17.14 -11.82 0.42
CA ILE A 241 -16.65 -12.74 1.46
C ILE A 241 -17.82 -13.48 2.13
N ARG A 242 -18.90 -12.77 2.41
CA ARG A 242 -20.13 -13.35 3.00
C ARG A 242 -20.74 -14.41 2.10
N GLU A 243 -20.84 -14.14 0.80
CA GLU A 243 -21.34 -15.10 -0.20
C GLU A 243 -20.55 -16.41 -0.14
N VAL A 244 -19.23 -16.34 -0.13
CA VAL A 244 -18.39 -17.55 -0.04
C VAL A 244 -18.56 -18.28 1.29
N HIS A 245 -18.70 -17.54 2.39
CA HIS A 245 -18.89 -18.12 3.72
C HIS A 245 -20.22 -18.85 3.86
N GLU A 246 -21.31 -18.23 3.40
CA GLU A 246 -22.68 -18.75 3.53
C GLU A 246 -23.04 -19.72 2.41
N GLY A 247 -22.32 -19.71 1.30
CA GLY A 247 -22.65 -20.48 0.10
C GLY A 247 -23.95 -20.01 -0.58
N LYS A 248 -24.35 -18.76 -0.34
CA LYS A 248 -25.59 -18.14 -0.84
C LYS A 248 -25.27 -16.77 -1.44
N ASP A 249 -26.11 -16.35 -2.39
CA ASP A 249 -26.04 -14.99 -2.92
C ASP A 249 -26.28 -13.98 -1.78
N ALA A 250 -25.24 -13.21 -1.46
CA ALA A 250 -25.34 -12.14 -0.47
C ALA A 250 -25.93 -10.90 -1.17
N ALA A 251 -27.17 -10.53 -0.80
CA ALA A 251 -27.69 -9.23 -1.22
C ALA A 251 -26.81 -8.11 -0.62
N GLN A 252 -26.44 -7.13 -1.46
CA GLN A 252 -25.74 -5.94 -1.00
C GLN A 252 -26.66 -5.13 -0.09
N ALA A 253 -26.40 -5.17 1.23
CA ALA A 253 -27.11 -4.32 2.17
C ALA A 253 -26.32 -3.01 2.34
N TRP A 254 -26.83 -1.94 1.76
CA TRP A 254 -26.34 -0.57 1.98
C TRP A 254 -26.91 -0.05 3.30
N SER A 255 -26.17 -0.20 4.40
CA SER A 255 -26.59 0.23 5.74
C SER A 255 -26.81 1.74 5.91
N PHE A 256 -26.45 2.55 4.91
CA PHE A 256 -26.68 4.00 4.93
C PHE A 256 -28.16 4.40 4.80
N VAL A 257 -29.01 3.52 4.27
CA VAL A 257 -30.42 3.83 4.02
C VAL A 257 -31.34 3.44 5.19
N GLU A 258 -30.95 2.47 6.01
CA GLU A 258 -31.80 2.02 7.13
C GLU A 258 -31.86 3.01 8.30
N GLN A 259 -30.85 3.85 8.50
CA GLN A 259 -30.87 4.85 9.59
C GLN A 259 -31.73 6.08 9.29
N ALA A 260 -32.00 6.38 8.04
CA ALA A 260 -32.86 7.52 7.67
C ALA A 260 -34.35 7.26 7.87
N ASN A 261 -34.80 6.01 7.88
CA ASN A 261 -36.22 5.65 8.01
C ASN A 261 -36.69 5.35 9.45
N GLN A 262 -35.78 5.37 10.43
CA GLN A 262 -36.16 5.15 11.86
C GLN A 262 -36.31 6.46 12.64
N SER A 263 -36.12 7.63 12.02
CA SER A 263 -36.27 8.95 12.64
C SER A 263 -37.40 9.80 12.05
N SER A 264 -38.38 9.18 11.39
CA SER A 264 -39.57 9.85 10.88
C SER A 264 -40.81 9.46 11.66
#